data_a0eb2ed24654c87f704cd0ccc4d8f992
#
_entry.id   a0eb2ed24654c87f704cd0ccc4d8f992
#
_cell.length_a   1.000
_cell.length_b   1.000
_cell.length_c   1.000
_cell.angle_alpha   90.00
_cell.angle_beta   90.00
_cell.angle_gamma   90.00
#
_symmetry.space_group_name_H-M   'P 1'
#
loop_
_entity.id
_entity.type
_entity.pdbx_description
1 polymer ?
#
loop_
_entity_poly.entity_id
_entity_poly.type
_entity_poly.pdbx_seq_one_letter_code
_entity_poly.pdbx_strand_id
1 'polypeptide(L)'
;MEIIDFKDLGIMIPKDKVFLSFDISTSCIGFSMYNENFDLISVKALKMTINKDCEDDPEITKGDAFKKFVEELKIYEIIDIFVEEPLVKSNNVYTVNKLLKFNGICSYILRDTLGIIPKFLSVDEVRRIFCPEMTEYDVKKNKFILKFKSRKIDPKTYIFEKIAKEYKNISWLINKNGKFKTENYDITDSIALAKASFKKFYEKEY
;
A
#
# COMPACT_ATOMS: atom_id res chain seq x y z
N MET A 1 8.13 -16.88 -3.63
CA MET A 1 7.87 -15.44 -3.43
C MET A 1 9.17 -14.71 -3.69
N GLU A 2 9.20 -13.85 -4.69
CA GLU A 2 10.38 -13.02 -4.97
C GLU A 2 10.18 -11.71 -4.19
N ILE A 3 10.93 -11.54 -3.11
CA ILE A 3 10.94 -10.30 -2.31
C ILE A 3 11.94 -9.39 -2.98
N ILE A 4 11.48 -8.27 -3.52
CA ILE A 4 12.35 -7.24 -4.05
C ILE A 4 12.67 -6.31 -2.89
N ASP A 5 13.85 -6.54 -2.26
CA ASP A 5 14.38 -5.66 -1.22
C ASP A 5 14.95 -4.40 -1.87
N PHE A 6 14.41 -3.28 -1.52
CA PHE A 6 15.12 -2.02 -1.63
C PHE A 6 16.02 -1.95 -0.39
N LYS A 7 17.33 -1.78 -0.57
CA LYS A 7 18.31 -1.68 0.50
C LYS A 7 17.75 -0.83 1.63
N ASP A 8 17.83 -1.37 2.84
CA ASP A 8 17.50 -0.64 4.06
C ASP A 8 18.05 0.77 3.99
N LEU A 9 17.23 1.74 4.38
CA LEU A 9 17.65 3.13 4.55
C LEU A 9 18.64 3.29 5.73
N GLY A 10 19.40 2.25 6.02
CA GLY A 10 20.62 2.30 6.83
C GLY A 10 20.46 2.63 8.32
N ILE A 11 19.25 2.50 8.88
CA ILE A 11 19.03 2.78 10.29
C ILE A 11 18.62 1.47 10.97
N MET A 12 19.58 0.83 11.65
CA MET A 12 19.27 -0.24 12.61
C MET A 12 18.65 0.41 13.85
N ILE A 13 17.37 0.21 14.05
CA ILE A 13 16.62 0.74 15.19
C ILE A 13 16.33 -0.43 16.16
N PRO A 14 16.71 -0.35 17.45
CA PRO A 14 16.39 -1.40 18.43
C PRO A 14 14.90 -1.38 18.74
N LYS A 15 14.18 -2.51 18.56
CA LYS A 15 12.76 -2.76 18.94
C LYS A 15 11.86 -1.54 18.84
N ASP A 16 11.84 -0.92 17.66
CA ASP A 16 11.15 0.35 17.54
C ASP A 16 9.70 0.20 17.22
N LYS A 17 8.96 1.18 17.69
CA LYS A 17 7.55 1.39 17.37
C LYS A 17 7.42 1.77 15.91
N VAL A 18 6.60 1.02 15.19
CA VAL A 18 6.44 1.24 13.75
C VAL A 18 5.00 1.29 13.30
N PHE A 19 4.76 2.08 12.26
CA PHE A 19 3.53 2.05 11.47
C PHE A 19 3.77 1.21 10.21
N LEU A 20 2.79 0.39 9.85
CA LEU A 20 2.82 -0.43 8.65
C LEU A 20 1.74 0.00 7.67
N SER A 21 2.04 -0.04 6.39
CA SER A 21 1.05 0.26 5.34
C SER A 21 1.12 -0.75 4.20
N PHE A 22 -0.05 -1.22 3.75
CA PHE A 22 -0.19 -2.25 2.73
C PHE A 22 -1.20 -1.84 1.66
N ASP A 23 -0.73 -1.70 0.42
CA ASP A 23 -1.57 -1.71 -0.78
C ASP A 23 -1.69 -3.14 -1.28
N ILE A 24 -2.85 -3.78 -1.04
CA ILE A 24 -3.06 -5.21 -1.29
C ILE A 24 -3.69 -5.42 -2.66
N SER A 25 -2.93 -6.00 -3.58
CA SER A 25 -3.44 -6.52 -4.85
C SER A 25 -3.18 -8.03 -4.99
N THR A 26 -3.91 -8.69 -5.87
CA THR A 26 -3.77 -10.15 -6.07
C THR A 26 -2.47 -10.57 -6.75
N SER A 27 -1.71 -9.65 -7.31
CA SER A 27 -0.44 -9.89 -8.01
C SER A 27 0.78 -9.38 -7.27
N CYS A 28 0.62 -8.30 -6.52
CA CYS A 28 1.69 -7.65 -5.78
C CYS A 28 1.10 -6.93 -4.56
N ILE A 29 1.79 -6.97 -3.44
CA ILE A 29 1.47 -6.14 -2.27
C ILE A 29 2.55 -5.09 -2.13
N GLY A 30 2.17 -3.82 -2.21
CA GLY A 30 3.03 -2.70 -1.83
C GLY A 30 3.09 -2.59 -0.31
N PHE A 31 4.28 -2.48 0.22
CA PHE A 31 4.53 -2.35 1.65
C PHE A 31 5.40 -1.13 1.94
N SER A 32 5.06 -0.38 2.98
CA SER A 32 5.90 0.66 3.56
C SER A 32 5.84 0.62 5.08
N MET A 33 6.99 0.90 5.72
CA MET A 33 7.16 0.92 7.17
C MET A 33 7.76 2.24 7.60
N TYR A 34 7.22 2.80 8.66
CA TYR A 34 7.63 4.08 9.24
C TYR A 34 7.96 3.91 10.72
N ASN A 35 8.92 4.70 11.23
CA ASN A 35 9.20 4.75 12.66
C ASN A 35 8.11 5.56 13.42
N GLU A 36 8.25 5.71 14.73
CA GLU A 36 7.33 6.47 15.58
C GLU A 36 7.25 7.97 15.23
N ASN A 37 8.31 8.54 14.63
CA ASN A 37 8.35 9.94 14.15
C ASN A 37 7.74 10.07 12.74
N PHE A 38 7.24 8.99 12.20
CA PHE A 38 6.71 8.88 10.85
C PHE A 38 7.77 9.12 9.75
N ASP A 39 9.03 8.75 10.00
CA ASP A 39 10.06 8.66 8.97
C ASP A 39 9.98 7.31 8.27
N LEU A 40 10.09 7.31 6.95
CA LEU A 40 10.08 6.09 6.14
C LEU A 40 11.37 5.29 6.35
N ILE A 41 11.26 4.06 6.83
CA ILE A 41 12.40 3.17 7.13
C ILE A 41 12.54 1.98 6.19
N SER A 42 11.45 1.50 5.60
CA SER A 42 11.51 0.39 4.64
C SER A 42 10.37 0.43 3.64
N VAL A 43 10.62 -0.04 2.42
CA VAL A 43 9.62 -0.28 1.39
C VAL A 43 9.89 -1.59 0.68
N LYS A 44 8.83 -2.33 0.33
CA LYS A 44 8.93 -3.60 -0.41
C LYS A 44 7.77 -3.76 -1.39
N ALA A 45 8.03 -4.48 -2.47
CA ALA A 45 7.00 -5.02 -3.35
C ALA A 45 6.98 -6.54 -3.21
N LEU A 46 5.94 -7.09 -2.63
CA LEU A 46 5.77 -8.52 -2.40
C LEU A 46 5.02 -9.12 -3.60
N LYS A 47 5.73 -9.79 -4.48
CA LYS A 47 5.10 -10.49 -5.62
C LYS A 47 4.34 -11.72 -5.16
N MET A 48 3.06 -11.76 -5.44
CA MET A 48 2.16 -12.86 -5.11
C MET A 48 2.08 -13.85 -6.29
N THR A 49 3.18 -14.58 -6.51
CA THR A 49 3.23 -15.64 -7.53
C THR A 49 2.87 -17.00 -6.94
N ILE A 50 2.13 -17.81 -7.70
CA ILE A 50 1.78 -19.19 -7.34
C ILE A 50 2.39 -20.10 -8.38
N ASN A 51 2.83 -21.29 -7.95
CA ASN A 51 3.15 -22.36 -8.87
C ASN A 51 1.86 -22.82 -9.57
N LYS A 52 1.89 -22.98 -10.89
CA LYS A 52 0.73 -23.39 -11.69
C LYS A 52 0.20 -24.79 -11.33
N ASP A 53 1.05 -25.61 -10.73
CA ASP A 53 0.75 -26.99 -10.33
C ASP A 53 0.19 -27.06 -8.88
N CYS A 54 -0.13 -25.91 -8.27
CA CYS A 54 -0.72 -25.87 -6.94
C CYS A 54 -2.21 -26.26 -7.03
N GLU A 55 -2.59 -27.34 -6.35
CA GLU A 55 -3.98 -27.83 -6.28
C GLU A 55 -4.85 -26.98 -5.32
N ASP A 56 -4.22 -26.21 -4.44
CA ASP A 56 -4.89 -25.38 -3.45
C ASP A 56 -5.48 -24.10 -4.06
N ASP A 57 -6.42 -23.50 -3.33
CA ASP A 57 -6.99 -22.21 -3.70
C ASP A 57 -5.91 -21.12 -3.82
N PRO A 58 -5.79 -20.47 -4.97
CA PRO A 58 -4.74 -19.50 -5.24
C PRO A 58 -4.64 -18.36 -4.21
N GLU A 59 -5.77 -17.85 -3.73
CA GLU A 59 -5.78 -16.73 -2.79
C GLU A 59 -5.35 -17.17 -1.39
N ILE A 60 -5.64 -18.44 -0.99
CA ILE A 60 -5.16 -19.02 0.28
C ILE A 60 -3.64 -19.22 0.23
N THR A 61 -3.13 -19.84 -0.84
CA THR A 61 -1.67 -20.06 -1.03
C THR A 61 -0.88 -18.75 -0.97
N LYS A 62 -1.41 -17.68 -1.57
CA LYS A 62 -0.81 -16.34 -1.46
C LYS A 62 -0.88 -15.81 -0.04
N GLY A 63 -2.00 -16.07 0.66
CA GLY A 63 -2.17 -15.74 2.06
C GLY A 63 -1.08 -16.37 2.94
N ASP A 64 -0.75 -17.64 2.72
CA ASP A 64 0.32 -18.32 3.45
C ASP A 64 1.70 -17.68 3.19
N ALA A 65 1.97 -17.28 1.94
CA ALA A 65 3.19 -16.56 1.62
C ALA A 65 3.22 -15.18 2.29
N PHE A 66 2.10 -14.47 2.32
CA PHE A 66 1.97 -13.20 3.02
C PHE A 66 2.13 -13.36 4.53
N LYS A 67 1.57 -14.42 5.13
CA LYS A 67 1.71 -14.73 6.55
C LYS A 67 3.18 -14.87 6.97
N LYS A 68 3.98 -15.58 6.19
CA LYS A 68 5.43 -15.70 6.45
C LYS A 68 6.12 -14.35 6.50
N PHE A 69 5.78 -13.43 5.60
CA PHE A 69 6.30 -12.07 5.63
C PHE A 69 5.83 -11.30 6.88
N VAL A 70 4.55 -11.40 7.24
CA VAL A 70 4.00 -10.73 8.42
C VAL A 70 4.60 -11.26 9.72
N GLU A 71 4.96 -12.54 9.79
CA GLU A 71 5.65 -13.13 10.94
C GLU A 71 7.04 -12.52 11.18
N GLU A 72 7.74 -12.12 10.11
CA GLU A 72 9.03 -11.41 10.25
C GLU A 72 8.86 -10.03 10.93
N LEU A 73 7.69 -9.42 10.82
CA LEU A 73 7.41 -8.10 11.42
C LEU A 73 7.15 -8.15 12.94
N LYS A 74 7.01 -9.33 13.55
CA LYS A 74 6.82 -9.50 15.01
C LYS A 74 8.00 -9.00 15.85
N ILE A 75 9.15 -8.75 15.25
CA ILE A 75 10.30 -8.18 15.92
C ILE A 75 10.10 -6.70 16.29
N TYR A 76 9.13 -6.03 15.66
CA TYR A 76 8.78 -4.64 15.90
C TYR A 76 7.60 -4.52 16.86
N GLU A 77 7.50 -3.38 17.57
CA GLU A 77 6.30 -2.96 18.27
C GLU A 77 5.41 -2.19 17.29
N ILE A 78 4.31 -2.80 16.84
CA ILE A 78 3.46 -2.20 15.83
C ILE A 78 2.52 -1.20 16.49
N ILE A 79 2.59 0.09 16.08
CA ILE A 79 1.69 1.14 16.57
C ILE A 79 0.34 1.03 15.85
N ASP A 80 0.37 0.90 14.53
CA ASP A 80 -0.84 0.83 13.72
C ASP A 80 -0.57 0.21 12.35
N ILE A 81 -1.65 -0.26 11.71
CA ILE A 81 -1.60 -0.89 10.38
C ILE A 81 -2.62 -0.19 9.48
N PHE A 82 -2.18 0.27 8.33
CA PHE A 82 -3.01 0.90 7.30
C PHE A 82 -3.15 -0.03 6.09
N VAL A 83 -4.37 -0.22 5.62
CA VAL A 83 -4.68 -1.06 4.45
C VAL A 83 -5.60 -0.29 3.51
N GLU A 84 -5.31 -0.35 2.21
CA GLU A 84 -6.21 0.21 1.22
C GLU A 84 -7.47 -0.65 1.07
N GLU A 85 -8.66 -0.01 1.11
CA GLU A 85 -9.92 -0.71 0.84
C GLU A 85 -9.94 -1.23 -0.60
N PRO A 86 -10.31 -2.49 -0.81
CA PRO A 86 -10.41 -3.03 -2.16
C PRO A 86 -11.49 -2.32 -2.97
N LEU A 87 -11.18 -2.01 -4.24
CA LEU A 87 -12.12 -1.40 -5.17
C LEU A 87 -13.28 -2.37 -5.47
N VAL A 88 -14.48 -2.01 -5.02
CA VAL A 88 -15.71 -2.80 -5.28
C VAL A 88 -16.39 -2.45 -6.60
N LYS A 89 -15.99 -1.35 -7.26
CA LYS A 89 -16.57 -0.87 -8.51
C LYS A 89 -15.68 -1.22 -9.70
N SER A 90 -15.88 -2.39 -10.27
CA SER A 90 -15.28 -2.81 -11.53
C SER A 90 -16.34 -3.55 -12.36
N ASN A 91 -16.23 -3.43 -13.68
CA ASN A 91 -17.08 -4.20 -14.61
C ASN A 91 -16.78 -5.70 -14.60
N ASN A 92 -15.67 -6.13 -13.99
CA ASN A 92 -15.30 -7.52 -13.88
C ASN A 92 -15.51 -8.04 -12.44
N VAL A 93 -16.69 -8.58 -12.20
CA VAL A 93 -17.11 -9.15 -10.91
C VAL A 93 -16.15 -10.24 -10.41
N TYR A 94 -15.60 -11.05 -11.31
CA TYR A 94 -14.66 -12.12 -10.96
C TYR A 94 -13.36 -11.55 -10.36
N THR A 95 -12.81 -10.50 -10.97
CA THR A 95 -11.61 -9.83 -10.44
C THR A 95 -11.89 -9.17 -9.09
N VAL A 96 -13.06 -8.53 -8.94
CA VAL A 96 -13.48 -7.93 -7.66
C VAL A 96 -13.59 -8.97 -6.57
N ASN A 97 -14.24 -10.10 -6.83
CA ASN A 97 -14.40 -11.18 -5.85
C ASN A 97 -13.05 -11.75 -5.39
N LYS A 98 -12.10 -11.96 -6.32
CA LYS A 98 -10.74 -12.39 -5.97
C LYS A 98 -10.02 -11.38 -5.10
N LEU A 99 -10.12 -10.09 -5.45
CA LEU A 99 -9.48 -9.02 -4.68
C LEU A 99 -10.08 -8.91 -3.27
N LEU A 100 -11.40 -8.96 -3.15
CA LEU A 100 -12.09 -8.93 -1.85
C LEU A 100 -11.70 -10.12 -0.98
N LYS A 101 -11.68 -11.33 -1.56
CA LYS A 101 -11.27 -12.55 -0.86
C LYS A 101 -9.84 -12.44 -0.36
N PHE A 102 -8.90 -12.05 -1.23
CA PHE A 102 -7.49 -11.94 -0.88
C PHE A 102 -7.23 -10.81 0.14
N ASN A 103 -7.86 -9.65 -0.01
CA ASN A 103 -7.76 -8.56 0.96
C ASN A 103 -8.30 -8.99 2.34
N GLY A 104 -9.43 -9.72 2.38
CA GLY A 104 -9.96 -10.29 3.62
C GLY A 104 -9.00 -11.28 4.30
N ILE A 105 -8.37 -12.17 3.52
CA ILE A 105 -7.35 -13.10 4.03
C ILE A 105 -6.16 -12.34 4.60
N CYS A 106 -5.63 -11.36 3.86
CA CYS A 106 -4.48 -10.56 4.33
C CYS A 106 -4.83 -9.76 5.60
N SER A 107 -6.01 -9.15 5.65
CA SER A 107 -6.46 -8.38 6.82
C SER A 107 -6.64 -9.27 8.06
N TYR A 108 -7.17 -10.48 7.87
CA TYR A 108 -7.24 -11.47 8.94
C TYR A 108 -5.85 -11.87 9.43
N ILE A 109 -4.91 -12.15 8.52
CA ILE A 109 -3.53 -12.51 8.87
C ILE A 109 -2.84 -11.39 9.66
N LEU A 110 -2.99 -10.14 9.25
CA LEU A 110 -2.43 -8.98 9.96
C LEU A 110 -2.94 -8.93 11.40
N ARG A 111 -4.26 -9.02 11.58
CA ARG A 111 -4.89 -9.03 12.90
C ARG A 111 -4.47 -10.23 13.75
N ASP A 112 -4.53 -11.44 13.18
CA ASP A 112 -4.23 -12.69 13.89
C ASP A 112 -2.76 -12.77 14.29
N THR A 113 -1.85 -12.31 13.42
CA THR A 113 -0.41 -12.43 13.61
C THR A 113 0.17 -11.32 14.46
N LEU A 114 -0.28 -10.07 14.27
CA LEU A 114 0.27 -8.87 14.94
C LEU A 114 -0.63 -8.34 16.07
N GLY A 115 -1.85 -8.88 16.24
CA GLY A 115 -2.78 -8.47 17.30
C GLY A 115 -3.45 -7.12 17.07
N ILE A 116 -3.27 -6.47 15.89
CA ILE A 116 -3.77 -5.14 15.59
C ILE A 116 -4.81 -5.22 14.49
N ILE A 117 -5.94 -4.55 14.68
CA ILE A 117 -6.98 -4.43 13.65
C ILE A 117 -6.55 -3.33 12.67
N PRO A 118 -6.37 -3.65 11.37
CA PRO A 118 -5.99 -2.65 10.37
C PRO A 118 -7.03 -1.54 10.25
N LYS A 119 -6.55 -0.31 10.04
CA LYS A 119 -7.37 0.84 9.64
C LYS A 119 -7.42 0.94 8.13
N PHE A 120 -8.62 1.17 7.61
CA PHE A 120 -8.86 1.18 6.18
C PHE A 120 -9.10 2.59 5.66
N LEU A 121 -8.53 2.89 4.48
CA LEU A 121 -8.89 4.05 3.68
C LEU A 121 -9.22 3.61 2.25
N SER A 122 -10.24 4.21 1.69
CA SER A 122 -10.54 4.02 0.27
C SER A 122 -9.54 4.75 -0.63
N VAL A 123 -9.34 4.24 -1.85
CA VAL A 123 -8.48 4.86 -2.88
C VAL A 123 -8.78 6.35 -3.06
N ASP A 124 -10.07 6.72 -3.08
CA ASP A 124 -10.49 8.11 -3.26
C ASP A 124 -10.14 8.99 -2.05
N GLU A 125 -10.21 8.45 -0.83
CA GLU A 125 -9.78 9.16 0.37
C GLU A 125 -8.27 9.37 0.39
N VAL A 126 -7.50 8.31 0.10
CA VAL A 126 -6.03 8.40 0.00
C VAL A 126 -5.65 9.50 -0.99
N ARG A 127 -6.22 9.48 -2.19
CA ARG A 127 -5.92 10.48 -3.22
C ARG A 127 -6.32 11.89 -2.83
N ARG A 128 -7.46 12.08 -2.16
CA ARG A 128 -7.91 13.40 -1.69
C ARG A 128 -6.97 13.98 -0.63
N ILE A 129 -6.54 13.16 0.32
CA ILE A 129 -5.69 13.60 1.43
C ILE A 129 -4.25 13.80 0.96
N PHE A 130 -3.72 12.88 0.15
CA PHE A 130 -2.34 12.92 -0.33
C PHE A 130 -2.12 13.93 -1.47
N CYS A 131 -3.14 14.16 -2.30
CA CYS A 131 -3.09 15.10 -3.44
C CYS A 131 -4.21 16.16 -3.33
N PRO A 132 -4.20 17.03 -2.29
CA PRO A 132 -5.24 18.04 -2.11
C PRO A 132 -5.32 19.00 -3.29
N GLU A 133 -4.22 19.27 -3.99
CA GLU A 133 -4.14 20.08 -5.20
C GLU A 133 -4.91 19.49 -6.40
N MET A 134 -5.20 18.20 -6.34
CA MET A 134 -6.03 17.47 -7.32
C MET A 134 -7.47 17.30 -6.87
N THR A 135 -7.88 17.96 -5.78
CA THR A 135 -9.21 17.85 -5.19
C THR A 135 -9.93 19.18 -5.29
N GLU A 136 -11.24 19.14 -5.56
CA GLU A 136 -12.13 20.29 -5.59
C GLU A 136 -13.47 19.93 -4.96
N TYR A 137 -14.07 20.87 -4.28
CA TYR A 137 -15.43 20.72 -3.77
C TYR A 137 -16.47 21.05 -4.85
N ASP A 138 -17.24 20.05 -5.25
CA ASP A 138 -18.37 20.23 -6.18
C ASP A 138 -19.61 20.63 -5.41
N VAL A 139 -19.94 21.92 -5.45
CA VAL A 139 -21.08 22.49 -4.73
C VAL A 139 -22.40 21.86 -5.19
N LYS A 140 -22.56 21.51 -6.49
CA LYS A 140 -23.77 20.91 -7.03
C LYS A 140 -24.01 19.50 -6.49
N LYS A 141 -22.94 18.75 -6.28
CA LYS A 141 -22.98 17.38 -5.78
C LYS A 141 -22.78 17.29 -4.27
N ASN A 142 -22.49 18.41 -3.61
CA ASN A 142 -22.20 18.50 -2.18
C ASN A 142 -21.10 17.49 -1.75
N LYS A 143 -20.03 17.36 -2.53
CA LYS A 143 -18.92 16.43 -2.26
C LYS A 143 -17.60 16.87 -2.90
N PHE A 144 -16.51 16.35 -2.34
CA PHE A 144 -15.20 16.48 -2.97
C PHE A 144 -15.07 15.56 -4.19
N ILE A 145 -14.50 16.07 -5.27
CA ILE A 145 -14.19 15.34 -6.50
C ILE A 145 -12.71 15.41 -6.82
N LEU A 146 -12.19 14.32 -7.41
CA LEU A 146 -10.81 14.23 -7.90
C LEU A 146 -10.73 14.70 -9.36
N LYS A 147 -9.80 15.60 -9.66
CA LYS A 147 -9.61 16.20 -10.99
C LYS A 147 -8.72 15.43 -11.95
N PHE A 148 -8.21 14.28 -11.58
CA PHE A 148 -7.29 13.50 -12.42
C PHE A 148 -7.87 13.26 -13.82
N LYS A 149 -9.12 12.78 -13.89
CA LYS A 149 -9.79 12.49 -15.18
C LYS A 149 -10.01 13.75 -16.02
N SER A 150 -10.47 14.86 -15.42
CA SER A 150 -10.73 16.11 -16.14
C SER A 150 -9.43 16.76 -16.65
N ARG A 151 -8.33 16.57 -15.93
CA ARG A 151 -6.99 17.05 -16.33
C ARG A 151 -6.24 16.08 -17.22
N LYS A 152 -6.80 14.90 -17.54
CA LYS A 152 -6.15 13.82 -18.32
C LYS A 152 -4.81 13.37 -17.71
N ILE A 153 -4.75 13.34 -16.38
CA ILE A 153 -3.57 12.89 -15.63
C ILE A 153 -3.83 11.48 -15.11
N ASP A 154 -2.86 10.58 -15.31
CA ASP A 154 -2.91 9.27 -14.67
C ASP A 154 -2.58 9.37 -13.19
N PRO A 155 -3.50 8.96 -12.28
CA PRO A 155 -3.28 9.09 -10.84
C PRO A 155 -2.03 8.34 -10.34
N LYS A 156 -1.78 7.13 -10.84
CA LYS A 156 -0.63 6.32 -10.41
C LYS A 156 0.70 6.98 -10.78
N THR A 157 0.82 7.44 -12.02
CA THR A 157 2.01 8.18 -12.46
C THR A 157 2.22 9.46 -11.65
N TYR A 158 1.16 10.21 -11.38
CA TYR A 158 1.24 11.44 -10.60
C TYR A 158 1.72 11.19 -9.15
N ILE A 159 1.14 10.18 -8.49
CA ILE A 159 1.53 9.80 -7.12
C ILE A 159 3.00 9.33 -7.12
N PHE A 160 3.38 8.48 -8.07
CA PHE A 160 4.77 8.04 -8.22
C PHE A 160 5.75 9.20 -8.36
N GLU A 161 5.49 10.14 -9.28
CA GLU A 161 6.37 11.30 -9.49
C GLU A 161 6.48 12.18 -8.25
N LYS A 162 5.38 12.37 -7.51
CA LYS A 162 5.35 13.14 -6.27
C LYS A 162 6.21 12.49 -5.19
N ILE A 163 6.08 11.18 -5.00
CA ILE A 163 6.85 10.40 -4.02
C ILE A 163 8.32 10.28 -4.43
N ALA A 164 8.61 10.04 -5.72
CA ALA A 164 9.98 9.96 -6.20
C ALA A 164 10.77 11.26 -6.05
N LYS A 165 10.10 12.42 -6.10
CA LYS A 165 10.73 13.71 -5.80
C LYS A 165 11.07 13.88 -4.31
N GLU A 166 10.23 13.34 -3.44
CA GLU A 166 10.42 13.42 -1.98
C GLU A 166 11.49 12.43 -1.51
N TYR A 167 11.42 11.17 -1.97
CA TYR A 167 12.32 10.09 -1.55
C TYR A 167 13.37 9.78 -2.62
N LYS A 168 14.34 10.68 -2.79
CA LYS A 168 15.43 10.55 -3.78
C LYS A 168 16.39 9.41 -3.51
N ASN A 169 16.43 8.90 -2.29
CA ASN A 169 17.26 7.80 -1.84
C ASN A 169 16.66 6.42 -2.12
N ILE A 170 15.40 6.32 -2.55
CA ILE A 170 14.83 5.05 -2.97
C ILE A 170 15.35 4.66 -4.36
N SER A 171 15.92 3.46 -4.46
CA SER A 171 16.32 2.88 -5.74
C SER A 171 15.11 2.25 -6.42
N TRP A 172 14.47 3.01 -7.33
CA TRP A 172 13.30 2.54 -8.06
C TRP A 172 13.63 1.43 -9.04
N LEU A 173 12.77 0.43 -9.14
CA LEU A 173 12.93 -0.69 -10.06
C LEU A 173 12.81 -0.26 -11.51
N ILE A 174 13.81 -0.63 -12.31
CA ILE A 174 13.85 -0.33 -13.74
C ILE A 174 13.86 -1.65 -14.51
N ASN A 175 13.11 -1.74 -15.60
CA ASN A 175 13.13 -2.88 -16.50
C ASN A 175 14.32 -2.80 -17.48
N LYS A 176 14.52 -3.87 -18.27
CA LYS A 176 15.62 -3.95 -19.25
C LYS A 176 15.62 -2.81 -20.30
N ASN A 177 14.48 -2.15 -20.48
CA ASN A 177 14.30 -1.05 -21.45
C ASN A 177 14.41 0.34 -20.79
N GLY A 178 14.89 0.42 -19.56
CA GLY A 178 15.06 1.68 -18.83
C GLY A 178 13.75 2.30 -18.29
N LYS A 179 12.60 1.59 -18.41
CA LYS A 179 11.32 2.07 -17.87
C LYS A 179 11.09 1.57 -16.45
N PHE A 180 10.40 2.34 -15.65
CA PHE A 180 9.97 1.92 -14.32
C PHE A 180 9.07 0.68 -14.38
N LYS A 181 9.29 -0.25 -13.46
CA LYS A 181 8.44 -1.43 -13.31
C LYS A 181 7.12 -1.07 -12.61
N THR A 182 6.08 -1.85 -12.87
CA THR A 182 4.75 -1.66 -12.28
C THR A 182 4.73 -1.79 -10.76
N GLU A 183 5.63 -2.60 -10.20
CA GLU A 183 5.78 -2.81 -8.75
C GLU A 183 6.14 -1.51 -8.00
N ASN A 184 6.74 -0.53 -8.68
CA ASN A 184 6.98 0.78 -8.08
C ASN A 184 5.67 1.52 -7.76
N TYR A 185 4.62 1.32 -8.56
CA TYR A 185 3.31 1.92 -8.28
C TYR A 185 2.69 1.33 -7.03
N ASP A 186 2.79 0.02 -6.81
CA ASP A 186 2.27 -0.63 -5.60
C ASP A 186 3.01 -0.11 -4.35
N ILE A 187 4.35 0.09 -4.45
CA ILE A 187 5.14 0.72 -3.38
C ILE A 187 4.67 2.16 -3.13
N THR A 188 4.52 2.97 -4.17
CA THR A 188 4.12 4.37 -3.98
C THR A 188 2.67 4.51 -3.51
N ASP A 189 1.79 3.59 -3.89
CA ASP A 189 0.41 3.54 -3.38
C ASP A 189 0.43 3.22 -1.87
N SER A 190 1.30 2.30 -1.39
CA SER A 190 1.46 2.05 0.05
C SER A 190 2.03 3.25 0.83
N ILE A 191 2.97 4.00 0.25
CA ILE A 191 3.52 5.24 0.84
C ILE A 191 2.44 6.33 0.91
N ALA A 192 1.67 6.53 -0.17
CA ALA A 192 0.58 7.49 -0.20
C ALA A 192 -0.51 7.15 0.82
N LEU A 193 -0.85 5.87 0.94
CA LEU A 193 -1.77 5.34 1.94
C LEU A 193 -1.29 5.65 3.37
N ALA A 194 -0.03 5.35 3.69
CA ALA A 194 0.54 5.66 5.00
C ALA A 194 0.43 7.14 5.34
N LYS A 195 0.87 8.03 4.42
CA LYS A 195 0.82 9.49 4.64
C LYS A 195 -0.61 10.00 4.80
N ALA A 196 -1.54 9.52 3.97
CA ALA A 196 -2.95 9.88 4.08
C ALA A 196 -3.57 9.41 5.40
N SER A 197 -3.24 8.18 5.81
CA SER A 197 -3.72 7.59 7.07
C SER A 197 -3.16 8.32 8.29
N PHE A 198 -1.87 8.61 8.28
CA PHE A 198 -1.24 9.36 9.38
C PHE A 198 -1.88 10.73 9.53
N LYS A 199 -2.06 11.47 8.43
CA LYS A 199 -2.75 12.74 8.44
C LYS A 199 -4.17 12.63 8.98
N LYS A 200 -4.93 11.63 8.55
CA LYS A 200 -6.33 11.45 8.98
C LYS A 200 -6.46 11.06 10.46
N PHE A 201 -5.59 10.21 10.98
CA PHE A 201 -5.78 9.59 12.29
C PHE A 201 -4.89 10.17 13.39
N TYR A 202 -3.80 10.86 13.04
CA TYR A 202 -2.79 11.33 14.00
C TYR A 202 -2.51 12.84 13.93
N GLU A 203 -2.63 13.46 12.76
CA GLU A 203 -2.57 14.91 12.68
C GLU A 203 -3.94 15.47 13.07
N LYS A 204 -4.02 16.12 14.24
CA LYS A 204 -5.21 16.90 14.59
C LYS A 204 -5.26 18.12 13.66
N GLU A 205 -6.35 18.27 12.89
CA GLU A 205 -6.67 19.57 12.33
C GLU A 205 -6.89 20.54 13.50
N TYR A 206 -5.97 21.50 13.66
CA TYR A 206 -6.12 22.66 14.52
C TYR A 206 -6.88 23.75 13.78
#